data_06c0828bf847b6f661ba2cfe077df7c3
#
_entry.id   06c0828bf847b6f661ba2cfe077df7c3
#
_cell.length_a   1.000
_cell.length_b   1.000
_cell.length_c   1.000
_cell.angle_alpha   90.00
_cell.angle_beta   90.00
_cell.angle_gamma   90.00
#
_symmetry.space_group_name_H-M   'P 1'
#
loop_
_entity.id
_entity.type
_entity.pdbx_description
1 polymer ?
#
loop_
_entity_poly.entity_id
_entity_poly.type
_entity_poly.pdbx_seq_one_letter_code
_entity_poly.pdbx_strand_id
1 'polypeptide(L)'
;MGCGYLSRKGLVVIVIVVVLVVILLLAVVLGSLNEETEVPLRSDVIPSDAVKRTPATDIFKPVLHLDDWEEPVPMPGPINTAGAEDSPFISPDGNRFFFFFTPDVRVPAEKQLLDKVTGIWWSEKEGGNWTEPERIILHDDVALDGAEFVLGDTLWFASIRTGNYGEIDIYTARYEDGDWGDVQNAGEQLNEDYDIGEFHLTADGNTMYFHTGNLGYGENMDLWTTTKISGGWSQPVKVPDVNTDSTEGYPFVSQDGSELWYTGPSKLGYTGPAIFRCLKNGSGWDPAVEVLSNFAGECTLDSEGNLYFVHHYYAANFTMLEADIYVAYHKSGSRSASASEMAGGPGTSALVINEDAPELLIASSQERR
;
A
#
# COMPACT_ATOMS: atom_id res chain seq x y z
N MET A 1 -23.95 -56.73 -50.28
CA MET A 1 -23.58 -55.54 -49.45
C MET A 1 -22.35 -54.88 -50.09
N GLY A 2 -22.59 -53.78 -50.84
CA GLY A 2 -21.48 -53.07 -51.51
C GLY A 2 -20.83 -52.10 -50.56
N CYS A 3 -19.59 -52.39 -50.23
CA CYS A 3 -18.74 -51.45 -49.46
C CYS A 3 -18.31 -50.34 -50.47
N GLY A 4 -18.91 -49.16 -50.30
CA GLY A 4 -18.58 -48.01 -51.15
C GLY A 4 -17.20 -47.45 -50.79
N TYR A 5 -16.18 -47.70 -51.60
CA TYR A 5 -14.90 -47.05 -51.52
C TYR A 5 -15.02 -45.56 -51.89
N LEU A 6 -14.73 -44.66 -50.92
CA LEU A 6 -14.58 -43.24 -51.22
C LEU A 6 -13.50 -43.05 -52.27
N SER A 7 -13.81 -42.25 -53.31
CA SER A 7 -12.81 -41.92 -54.34
C SER A 7 -11.63 -41.16 -53.72
N ARG A 8 -10.42 -41.27 -54.27
CA ARG A 8 -9.22 -40.50 -53.78
C ARG A 8 -9.50 -39.00 -53.70
N LYS A 9 -10.31 -38.46 -54.57
CA LYS A 9 -10.76 -37.06 -54.55
C LYS A 9 -11.66 -36.76 -53.33
N GLY A 10 -12.56 -37.68 -52.98
CA GLY A 10 -13.41 -37.52 -51.80
C GLY A 10 -12.65 -37.59 -50.48
N LEU A 11 -11.64 -38.46 -50.42
CA LEU A 11 -10.77 -38.58 -49.25
C LEU A 11 -9.93 -37.29 -49.05
N VAL A 12 -9.39 -36.72 -50.12
CA VAL A 12 -8.62 -35.45 -50.08
C VAL A 12 -9.50 -34.29 -49.62
N VAL A 13 -10.73 -34.18 -50.08
CA VAL A 13 -11.67 -33.15 -49.64
C VAL A 13 -11.99 -33.28 -48.14
N ILE A 14 -12.23 -34.50 -47.67
CA ILE A 14 -12.49 -34.74 -46.22
C ILE A 14 -11.28 -34.33 -45.37
N VAL A 15 -10.07 -34.69 -45.79
CA VAL A 15 -8.83 -34.32 -45.06
C VAL A 15 -8.66 -32.77 -45.02
N ILE A 16 -8.91 -32.08 -46.14
CA ILE A 16 -8.83 -30.62 -46.17
C ILE A 16 -9.87 -29.99 -45.25
N VAL A 17 -11.11 -30.47 -45.21
CA VAL A 17 -12.15 -29.96 -44.35
C VAL A 17 -11.81 -30.19 -42.88
N VAL A 18 -11.31 -31.37 -42.51
CA VAL A 18 -10.88 -31.68 -41.14
C VAL A 18 -9.73 -30.78 -40.72
N VAL A 19 -8.70 -30.55 -41.55
CA VAL A 19 -7.60 -29.65 -41.27
C VAL A 19 -8.09 -28.21 -41.08
N LEU A 20 -8.99 -27.72 -41.90
CA LEU A 20 -9.58 -26.38 -41.78
C LEU A 20 -10.38 -26.23 -40.47
N VAL A 21 -11.14 -27.24 -40.07
CA VAL A 21 -11.88 -27.24 -38.80
C VAL A 21 -10.95 -27.25 -37.63
N VAL A 22 -9.84 -28.02 -37.66
CA VAL A 22 -8.82 -28.03 -36.60
C VAL A 22 -8.11 -26.69 -36.51
N ILE A 23 -7.76 -26.06 -37.60
CA ILE A 23 -7.16 -24.73 -37.64
C ILE A 23 -8.14 -23.69 -37.04
N LEU A 24 -9.42 -23.76 -37.40
CA LEU A 24 -10.43 -22.85 -36.86
C LEU A 24 -10.62 -23.03 -35.35
N LEU A 25 -10.68 -24.28 -34.89
CA LEU A 25 -10.75 -24.58 -33.47
C LEU A 25 -9.51 -24.11 -32.69
N LEU A 26 -8.32 -24.32 -33.26
CA LEU A 26 -7.08 -23.81 -32.70
C LEU A 26 -7.05 -22.26 -32.66
N ALA A 27 -7.55 -21.60 -33.71
CA ALA A 27 -7.65 -20.13 -33.72
C ALA A 27 -8.64 -19.60 -32.67
N VAL A 28 -9.77 -20.29 -32.46
CA VAL A 28 -10.75 -19.97 -31.42
C VAL A 28 -10.18 -20.22 -30.04
N VAL A 29 -9.48 -21.33 -29.81
CA VAL A 29 -8.81 -21.64 -28.51
C VAL A 29 -7.67 -20.67 -28.26
N LEU A 30 -6.84 -20.33 -29.25
CA LEU A 30 -5.77 -19.34 -29.11
C LEU A 30 -6.33 -17.93 -28.95
N GLY A 31 -7.47 -17.60 -29.57
CA GLY A 31 -8.17 -16.33 -29.36
C GLY A 31 -8.77 -16.22 -27.95
N SER A 32 -9.30 -17.31 -27.39
CA SER A 32 -9.82 -17.34 -26.03
C SER A 32 -8.71 -17.40 -24.94
N LEU A 33 -7.49 -17.82 -25.31
CA LEU A 33 -6.32 -17.76 -24.42
C LEU A 33 -5.65 -16.37 -24.41
N ASN A 34 -5.98 -15.51 -25.37
CA ASN A 34 -5.51 -14.13 -25.48
C ASN A 34 -6.61 -13.09 -25.17
N GLU A 35 -7.66 -13.44 -24.47
CA GLU A 35 -8.42 -12.44 -23.72
C GLU A 35 -7.55 -12.03 -22.53
N GLU A 36 -6.59 -11.12 -22.76
CA GLU A 36 -6.11 -10.20 -21.73
C GLU A 36 -7.38 -9.62 -21.14
N THR A 37 -7.67 -9.93 -19.89
CA THR A 37 -8.77 -9.30 -19.16
C THR A 37 -8.39 -7.83 -19.07
N GLU A 38 -8.93 -7.01 -19.98
CA GLU A 38 -8.74 -5.56 -19.96
C GLU A 38 -9.11 -5.06 -18.56
N VAL A 39 -8.14 -4.51 -17.85
CA VAL A 39 -8.37 -3.88 -16.54
C VAL A 39 -9.20 -2.64 -16.81
N PRO A 40 -10.37 -2.48 -16.20
CA PRO A 40 -11.16 -1.27 -16.36
C PRO A 40 -10.37 -0.03 -15.92
N LEU A 41 -10.58 1.10 -16.56
CA LEU A 41 -10.05 2.37 -16.08
C LEU A 41 -10.66 2.67 -14.70
N ARG A 42 -9.86 3.25 -13.79
CA ARG A 42 -10.35 3.63 -12.45
C ARG A 42 -11.61 4.50 -12.53
N SER A 43 -11.65 5.45 -13.48
CA SER A 43 -12.80 6.33 -13.71
C SER A 43 -14.10 5.61 -14.07
N ASP A 44 -14.01 4.42 -14.70
CA ASP A 44 -15.18 3.71 -15.19
C ASP A 44 -15.89 2.90 -14.10
N VAL A 45 -15.17 2.61 -13.00
CA VAL A 45 -15.65 1.78 -11.88
C VAL A 45 -15.98 2.59 -10.64
N ILE A 46 -15.51 3.83 -10.52
CA ILE A 46 -15.90 4.72 -9.46
C ILE A 46 -17.41 4.99 -9.55
N PRO A 47 -18.17 4.82 -8.44
CA PRO A 47 -19.61 5.05 -8.45
C PRO A 47 -19.97 6.44 -8.94
N SER A 48 -21.01 6.55 -9.76
CA SER A 48 -21.46 7.84 -10.31
C SER A 48 -21.98 8.83 -9.27
N ASP A 49 -22.25 8.39 -8.05
CA ASP A 49 -22.61 9.18 -6.89
C ASP A 49 -21.41 9.54 -6.00
N ALA A 50 -20.21 9.03 -6.28
CA ALA A 50 -18.99 9.43 -5.61
C ALA A 50 -18.72 10.92 -5.84
N VAL A 51 -18.34 11.61 -4.76
CA VAL A 51 -18.07 13.05 -4.81
C VAL A 51 -16.64 13.29 -4.38
N LYS A 52 -15.81 13.75 -5.32
CA LYS A 52 -14.43 14.12 -5.04
C LYS A 52 -14.33 15.11 -3.89
N ARG A 53 -13.60 14.75 -2.84
CA ARG A 53 -13.31 15.62 -1.71
C ARG A 53 -12.13 16.54 -2.03
N THR A 54 -12.08 17.64 -1.33
CA THR A 54 -11.02 18.64 -1.51
C THR A 54 -10.72 19.29 -0.16
N PRO A 55 -9.56 19.96 0.01
CA PRO A 55 -9.25 20.69 1.23
C PRO A 55 -10.31 21.73 1.62
N ALA A 56 -11.10 22.24 0.66
CA ALA A 56 -12.17 23.19 0.93
C ALA A 56 -13.42 22.56 1.57
N THR A 57 -13.65 21.26 1.33
CA THR A 57 -14.79 20.50 1.86
C THR A 57 -14.43 19.61 3.04
N ASP A 58 -13.15 19.55 3.38
CA ASP A 58 -12.62 18.75 4.46
C ASP A 58 -12.82 19.44 5.81
N ILE A 59 -13.40 18.73 6.76
CA ILE A 59 -13.63 19.21 8.13
C ILE A 59 -12.52 18.81 9.11
N PHE A 60 -11.65 17.88 8.72
CA PHE A 60 -10.53 17.37 9.51
C PHE A 60 -9.21 17.53 8.74
N LYS A 61 -8.93 18.71 8.22
CA LYS A 61 -7.74 18.99 7.41
C LYS A 61 -6.47 18.49 8.10
N PRO A 62 -5.51 17.91 7.36
CA PRO A 62 -4.22 17.58 7.91
C PRO A 62 -3.57 18.82 8.53
N VAL A 63 -2.91 18.64 9.67
CA VAL A 63 -2.23 19.71 10.40
C VAL A 63 -0.76 19.36 10.50
N LEU A 64 0.08 20.18 9.87
CA LEU A 64 1.54 20.07 9.93
C LEU A 64 2.06 20.77 11.19
N HIS A 65 2.97 20.12 11.93
CA HIS A 65 3.51 20.62 13.18
C HIS A 65 4.97 21.08 13.11
N LEU A 66 5.65 20.79 11.98
CA LEU A 66 7.05 21.14 11.78
C LEU A 66 7.22 22.10 10.62
N ASP A 67 8.15 23.03 10.75
CA ASP A 67 8.47 24.04 9.72
C ASP A 67 9.35 23.50 8.59
N ASP A 68 9.74 22.23 8.63
CA ASP A 68 10.61 21.60 7.61
C ASP A 68 9.93 21.46 6.26
N TRP A 69 8.61 21.44 6.24
CA TRP A 69 7.80 21.23 5.03
C TRP A 69 6.87 22.41 4.74
N GLU A 70 6.48 22.54 3.47
CA GLU A 70 5.34 23.36 3.04
C GLU A 70 4.02 22.73 3.51
N GLU A 71 2.94 23.54 3.55
CA GLU A 71 1.61 23.03 3.87
C GLU A 71 1.21 21.88 2.94
N PRO A 72 0.66 20.78 3.47
CA PRO A 72 0.28 19.63 2.66
C PRO A 72 -0.79 19.96 1.63
N VAL A 73 -0.62 19.44 0.43
CA VAL A 73 -1.59 19.55 -0.65
C VAL A 73 -1.92 18.18 -1.24
N PRO A 74 -3.16 17.94 -1.70
CA PRO A 74 -3.46 16.69 -2.42
C PRO A 74 -2.56 16.55 -3.64
N MET A 75 -2.09 15.34 -3.93
CA MET A 75 -1.40 15.07 -5.18
C MET A 75 -2.30 15.41 -6.37
N PRO A 76 -1.73 16.00 -7.44
CA PRO A 76 -2.53 16.32 -8.61
C PRO A 76 -3.02 15.04 -9.32
N GLY A 77 -4.10 15.18 -10.09
CA GLY A 77 -4.44 14.12 -11.06
C GLY A 77 -3.27 13.87 -12.04
N PRO A 78 -3.17 12.63 -12.54
CA PRO A 78 -4.17 11.58 -12.46
C PRO A 78 -4.07 10.68 -11.21
N ILE A 79 -3.22 10.99 -10.22
CA ILE A 79 -3.05 10.13 -9.04
C ILE A 79 -4.37 10.03 -8.27
N ASN A 80 -4.84 11.15 -7.69
CA ASN A 80 -6.07 11.17 -6.89
C ASN A 80 -7.33 11.23 -7.75
N THR A 81 -8.32 10.40 -7.41
CA THR A 81 -9.63 10.32 -8.07
C THR A 81 -10.77 10.57 -7.06
N ALA A 82 -12.02 10.21 -7.38
CA ALA A 82 -13.12 10.20 -6.43
C ALA A 82 -13.33 8.80 -5.78
N GLY A 83 -12.45 7.86 -6.05
CA GLY A 83 -12.26 6.63 -5.29
C GLY A 83 -11.40 6.88 -4.06
N ALA A 84 -10.73 5.85 -3.57
CA ALA A 84 -9.78 6.01 -2.49
C ALA A 84 -8.40 5.52 -2.95
N GLU A 85 -7.43 6.40 -2.85
CA GLU A 85 -6.02 6.14 -3.03
C GLU A 85 -5.36 6.10 -1.66
N ASP A 86 -4.67 4.98 -1.34
CA ASP A 86 -4.14 4.66 -0.01
C ASP A 86 -2.74 4.06 -0.11
N SER A 87 -2.08 3.79 1.01
CA SER A 87 -0.77 3.12 1.11
C SER A 87 0.26 3.64 0.12
N PRO A 88 0.60 4.94 0.11
CA PRO A 88 1.49 5.52 -0.89
C PRO A 88 2.93 5.04 -0.73
N PHE A 89 3.59 4.73 -1.83
CA PHE A 89 5.03 4.56 -1.90
C PHE A 89 5.63 5.35 -3.06
N ILE A 90 6.58 6.24 -2.77
CA ILE A 90 7.39 6.96 -3.76
C ILE A 90 8.76 6.31 -3.88
N SER A 91 9.23 6.06 -5.13
CA SER A 91 10.62 5.66 -5.32
C SER A 91 11.58 6.76 -4.84
N PRO A 92 12.77 6.39 -4.35
CA PRO A 92 13.72 7.38 -3.81
C PRO A 92 14.10 8.49 -4.79
N ASP A 93 14.10 8.20 -6.08
CA ASP A 93 14.39 9.19 -7.14
C ASP A 93 13.19 10.09 -7.49
N GLY A 94 12.02 9.86 -6.85
CA GLY A 94 10.81 10.63 -7.04
C GLY A 94 10.10 10.42 -8.38
N ASN A 95 10.44 9.34 -9.13
CA ASN A 95 9.96 9.14 -10.50
C ASN A 95 8.91 8.04 -10.65
N ARG A 96 8.77 7.14 -9.67
CA ARG A 96 7.74 6.09 -9.67
C ARG A 96 6.92 6.21 -8.41
N PHE A 97 5.61 6.13 -8.56
CA PHE A 97 4.65 6.24 -7.48
C PHE A 97 3.74 5.02 -7.46
N PHE A 98 3.63 4.36 -6.33
CA PHE A 98 2.81 3.18 -6.11
C PHE A 98 1.76 3.51 -5.05
N PHE A 99 0.59 2.91 -5.17
CA PHE A 99 -0.49 3.12 -4.21
C PHE A 99 -1.56 2.03 -4.33
N PHE A 100 -2.22 1.77 -3.24
CA PHE A 100 -3.43 0.96 -3.23
C PHE A 100 -4.62 1.80 -3.69
N PHE A 101 -5.49 1.23 -4.51
CA PHE A 101 -6.73 1.88 -4.95
C PHE A 101 -7.94 1.00 -4.73
N THR A 102 -9.03 1.59 -4.21
CA THR A 102 -10.38 1.02 -4.23
C THR A 102 -11.38 2.02 -4.78
N PRO A 103 -12.29 1.60 -5.67
CA PRO A 103 -13.25 2.52 -6.28
C PRO A 103 -14.31 3.04 -5.32
N ASP A 104 -14.57 2.33 -4.21
CA ASP A 104 -15.62 2.70 -3.27
C ASP A 104 -15.33 2.18 -1.86
N VAL A 105 -14.98 3.06 -0.94
CA VAL A 105 -14.72 2.76 0.47
C VAL A 105 -15.92 2.15 1.22
N ARG A 106 -17.13 2.22 0.66
CA ARG A 106 -18.36 1.64 1.21
C ARG A 106 -18.48 0.15 0.95
N VAL A 107 -17.65 -0.39 0.04
CA VAL A 107 -17.67 -1.80 -0.34
C VAL A 107 -16.81 -2.60 0.64
N PRO A 108 -17.34 -3.65 1.30
CA PRO A 108 -16.53 -4.49 2.17
C PRO A 108 -15.40 -5.21 1.42
N ALA A 109 -14.27 -5.44 2.09
CA ALA A 109 -13.06 -6.03 1.50
C ALA A 109 -13.30 -7.36 0.76
N GLU A 110 -14.19 -8.22 1.27
CA GLU A 110 -14.55 -9.50 0.64
C GLU A 110 -15.20 -9.34 -0.74
N LYS A 111 -15.77 -8.16 -1.01
CA LYS A 111 -16.34 -7.83 -2.32
C LYS A 111 -15.36 -7.09 -3.21
N GLN A 112 -14.43 -6.36 -2.62
CA GLN A 112 -13.34 -5.70 -3.34
C GLN A 112 -12.46 -6.73 -4.07
N LEU A 113 -12.23 -7.90 -3.48
CA LEU A 113 -11.55 -9.04 -4.14
C LEU A 113 -12.12 -9.40 -5.53
N LEU A 114 -13.39 -9.07 -5.80
CA LEU A 114 -14.12 -9.50 -6.99
C LEU A 114 -14.23 -8.40 -8.06
N ASP A 115 -13.81 -7.17 -7.76
CA ASP A 115 -14.00 -6.02 -8.67
C ASP A 115 -12.92 -5.91 -9.75
N LYS A 116 -11.81 -6.65 -9.63
CA LYS A 116 -10.67 -6.69 -10.55
C LYS A 116 -9.91 -5.36 -10.68
N VAL A 117 -10.25 -4.38 -9.88
CA VAL A 117 -9.69 -3.03 -9.92
C VAL A 117 -8.99 -2.69 -8.62
N THR A 118 -9.58 -3.09 -7.47
CA THR A 118 -8.97 -2.88 -6.16
C THR A 118 -7.62 -3.58 -6.06
N GLY A 119 -6.61 -2.88 -5.56
CA GLY A 119 -5.25 -3.34 -5.33
C GLY A 119 -4.19 -2.35 -5.78
N ILE A 120 -2.99 -2.80 -6.10
CA ILE A 120 -1.82 -1.98 -6.36
C ILE A 120 -1.87 -1.34 -7.75
N TRP A 121 -1.66 -0.04 -7.80
CA TRP A 121 -1.52 0.77 -9.01
C TRP A 121 -0.20 1.53 -8.97
N TRP A 122 0.32 1.89 -10.12
CA TRP A 122 1.55 2.67 -10.21
C TRP A 122 1.52 3.66 -11.34
N SER A 123 2.33 4.70 -11.21
CA SER A 123 2.50 5.76 -12.20
C SER A 123 3.97 6.14 -12.28
N GLU A 124 4.42 6.52 -13.46
CA GLU A 124 5.76 7.07 -13.69
C GLU A 124 5.68 8.56 -14.01
N LYS A 125 6.77 9.26 -13.73
CA LYS A 125 6.89 10.68 -14.06
C LYS A 125 7.50 10.87 -15.45
N GLU A 126 6.72 11.38 -16.39
CA GLU A 126 7.16 11.71 -17.73
C GLU A 126 7.09 13.21 -17.97
N GLY A 127 8.23 13.82 -18.33
CA GLY A 127 8.32 15.27 -18.57
C GLY A 127 7.89 16.12 -17.36
N GLY A 128 7.99 15.59 -16.14
CA GLY A 128 7.61 16.24 -14.90
C GLY A 128 6.15 16.03 -14.48
N ASN A 129 5.35 15.31 -15.26
CA ASN A 129 3.97 14.97 -14.95
C ASN A 129 3.82 13.47 -14.70
N TRP A 130 2.87 13.08 -13.84
CA TRP A 130 2.51 11.70 -13.63
C TRP A 130 1.72 11.15 -14.82
N THR A 131 2.04 9.93 -15.26
CA THR A 131 1.27 9.19 -16.26
C THR A 131 -0.08 8.74 -15.66
N GLU A 132 -1.05 8.37 -16.50
CA GLU A 132 -2.25 7.67 -16.00
C GLU A 132 -1.81 6.39 -15.31
N PRO A 133 -2.22 6.16 -14.04
CA PRO A 133 -1.81 4.96 -13.32
C PRO A 133 -2.29 3.67 -13.96
N GLU A 134 -1.43 2.66 -13.90
CA GLU A 134 -1.67 1.32 -14.40
C GLU A 134 -1.81 0.33 -13.24
N ARG A 135 -2.72 -0.65 -13.39
CA ARG A 135 -2.92 -1.71 -12.41
C ARG A 135 -1.79 -2.74 -12.49
N ILE A 136 -1.16 -3.05 -11.37
CA ILE A 136 -0.20 -4.16 -11.28
C ILE A 136 -1.00 -5.43 -10.96
N ILE A 137 -0.96 -6.41 -11.88
CA ILE A 137 -1.63 -7.70 -11.71
C ILE A 137 -0.58 -8.76 -11.40
N LEU A 138 -0.63 -9.32 -10.19
CA LEU A 138 0.34 -10.26 -9.66
C LEU A 138 -0.26 -11.66 -9.41
N HIS A 139 -1.36 -11.98 -10.06
CA HIS A 139 -2.10 -13.22 -9.84
C HIS A 139 -2.95 -13.59 -11.04
N ASP A 140 -3.16 -14.90 -11.22
CA ASP A 140 -4.05 -15.47 -12.25
C ASP A 140 -5.47 -15.73 -11.72
N ASP A 141 -5.69 -15.59 -10.41
CA ASP A 141 -6.92 -15.92 -9.70
C ASP A 141 -7.34 -14.74 -8.80
N VAL A 142 -8.28 -14.95 -7.89
CA VAL A 142 -8.74 -13.93 -6.95
C VAL A 142 -7.67 -13.66 -5.89
N ALA A 143 -7.21 -12.41 -5.84
CA ALA A 143 -6.29 -11.92 -4.81
C ALA A 143 -6.56 -10.45 -4.50
N LEU A 144 -6.19 -10.03 -3.28
CA LEU A 144 -6.13 -8.63 -2.89
C LEU A 144 -4.69 -8.31 -2.49
N ASP A 145 -4.04 -7.48 -3.28
CA ASP A 145 -2.65 -7.08 -3.12
C ASP A 145 -2.58 -5.61 -2.67
N GLY A 146 -1.75 -5.32 -1.68
CA GLY A 146 -1.57 -3.97 -1.12
C GLY A 146 -0.36 -3.89 -0.20
N ALA A 147 -0.22 -2.81 0.57
CA ALA A 147 0.91 -2.55 1.46
C ALA A 147 2.26 -2.67 0.73
N GLU A 148 2.33 -2.03 -0.42
CA GLU A 148 3.42 -2.19 -1.38
C GLU A 148 4.57 -1.20 -1.17
N PHE A 149 5.78 -1.66 -1.41
CA PHE A 149 6.94 -0.81 -1.64
C PHE A 149 7.96 -1.48 -2.57
N VAL A 150 8.85 -0.70 -3.15
CA VAL A 150 9.86 -1.18 -4.09
C VAL A 150 11.26 -0.97 -3.54
N LEU A 151 12.05 -2.05 -3.54
CA LEU A 151 13.47 -2.03 -3.22
C LEU A 151 14.29 -2.52 -4.42
N GLY A 152 14.95 -1.60 -5.11
CA GLY A 152 15.59 -1.89 -6.40
C GLY A 152 14.57 -2.26 -7.46
N ASP A 153 14.69 -3.47 -8.03
CA ASP A 153 13.74 -4.00 -9.01
C ASP A 153 12.76 -5.01 -8.38
N THR A 154 12.63 -5.00 -7.06
CA THR A 154 11.78 -5.93 -6.33
C THR A 154 10.64 -5.15 -5.66
N LEU A 155 9.42 -5.47 -6.06
CA LEU A 155 8.20 -5.08 -5.37
C LEU A 155 7.96 -6.04 -4.21
N TRP A 156 7.78 -5.51 -3.03
CA TRP A 156 7.32 -6.20 -1.84
C TRP A 156 5.88 -5.80 -1.57
N PHE A 157 5.03 -6.74 -1.24
CA PHE A 157 3.61 -6.48 -1.02
C PHE A 157 2.96 -7.53 -0.12
N ALA A 158 1.88 -7.14 0.53
CA ALA A 158 1.01 -8.06 1.26
C ALA A 158 -0.11 -8.54 0.34
N SER A 159 -0.56 -9.77 0.53
CA SER A 159 -1.61 -10.35 -0.30
C SER A 159 -2.52 -11.30 0.46
N ILE A 160 -3.82 -11.20 0.16
CA ILE A 160 -4.81 -12.23 0.49
C ILE A 160 -5.05 -13.04 -0.76
N ARG A 161 -4.59 -14.30 -0.78
CA ARG A 161 -4.75 -15.23 -1.92
C ARG A 161 -4.75 -16.69 -1.48
N THR A 162 -5.17 -17.56 -2.40
CA THR A 162 -5.10 -19.00 -2.15
C THR A 162 -3.65 -19.47 -2.00
N GLY A 163 -3.39 -20.27 -0.97
CA GLY A 163 -2.05 -20.84 -0.73
C GLY A 163 -1.19 -20.07 0.26
N ASN A 164 -1.75 -19.05 0.90
CA ASN A 164 -1.12 -18.37 2.02
C ASN A 164 -0.89 -19.30 3.20
N TYR A 165 0.11 -19.01 4.02
CA TYR A 165 0.33 -19.60 5.34
C TYR A 165 -0.70 -19.07 6.33
N GLY A 166 -0.90 -17.75 6.34
CA GLY A 166 -1.88 -17.04 7.15
C GLY A 166 -3.06 -16.51 6.34
N GLU A 167 -3.74 -15.51 6.86
CA GLU A 167 -4.78 -14.78 6.14
C GLU A 167 -4.16 -13.82 5.12
N ILE A 168 -3.11 -13.13 5.54
CA ILE A 168 -2.32 -12.21 4.72
C ILE A 168 -0.89 -12.71 4.74
N ASP A 169 -0.28 -12.86 3.56
CA ASP A 169 1.12 -13.19 3.41
C ASP A 169 1.87 -12.11 2.65
N ILE A 170 3.17 -11.98 2.95
CA ILE A 170 4.10 -11.16 2.22
C ILE A 170 4.61 -11.91 0.99
N TYR A 171 4.64 -11.21 -0.12
CA TYR A 171 5.14 -11.66 -1.40
C TYR A 171 6.17 -10.69 -1.96
N THR A 172 6.92 -11.16 -2.94
CA THR A 172 7.78 -10.33 -3.79
C THR A 172 7.44 -10.56 -5.24
N ALA A 173 7.63 -9.52 -6.07
CA ALA A 173 7.61 -9.61 -7.53
C ALA A 173 8.82 -8.87 -8.09
N ARG A 174 9.25 -9.23 -9.31
CA ARG A 174 10.37 -8.58 -10.00
C ARG A 174 9.89 -7.76 -11.18
N TYR A 175 10.54 -6.62 -11.39
CA TYR A 175 10.35 -5.81 -12.58
C TYR A 175 11.39 -6.23 -13.63
N GLU A 176 10.96 -6.87 -14.70
CA GLU A 176 11.81 -7.30 -15.81
C GLU A 176 11.09 -7.05 -17.13
N ASP A 177 11.82 -6.56 -18.13
CA ASP A 177 11.33 -6.32 -19.50
C ASP A 177 10.10 -5.41 -19.61
N GLY A 178 9.87 -4.52 -18.62
CA GLY A 178 8.76 -3.56 -18.60
C GLY A 178 7.51 -4.05 -17.87
N ASP A 179 7.57 -5.19 -17.20
CA ASP A 179 6.44 -5.78 -16.49
C ASP A 179 6.84 -6.33 -15.11
N TRP A 180 5.85 -6.48 -14.22
CA TRP A 180 5.99 -7.11 -12.92
C TRP A 180 5.65 -8.59 -12.98
N GLY A 181 6.58 -9.45 -12.54
CA GLY A 181 6.40 -10.90 -12.58
C GLY A 181 7.25 -11.64 -11.55
N ASP A 182 7.50 -12.94 -11.77
CA ASP A 182 8.26 -13.80 -10.85
C ASP A 182 7.80 -13.68 -9.39
N VAL A 183 6.48 -13.80 -9.18
CA VAL A 183 5.85 -13.66 -7.87
C VAL A 183 6.26 -14.80 -6.95
N GLN A 184 6.83 -14.47 -5.80
CA GLN A 184 7.32 -15.42 -4.82
C GLN A 184 6.73 -15.10 -3.44
N ASN A 185 6.22 -16.11 -2.71
CA ASN A 185 5.90 -15.97 -1.30
C ASN A 185 7.20 -15.76 -0.50
N ALA A 186 7.23 -14.80 0.42
CA ALA A 186 8.42 -14.46 1.21
C ALA A 186 8.80 -15.52 2.24
N GLY A 187 8.00 -16.57 2.36
CA GLY A 187 8.28 -17.78 3.13
C GLY A 187 7.62 -17.83 4.51
N GLU A 188 7.58 -19.05 5.02
CA GLU A 188 6.93 -19.43 6.29
C GLU A 188 7.36 -18.54 7.47
N GLN A 189 8.66 -18.25 7.57
CA GLN A 189 9.20 -17.49 8.70
C GLN A 189 8.58 -16.08 8.83
N LEU A 190 8.40 -15.35 7.72
CA LEU A 190 7.78 -14.03 7.76
C LEU A 190 6.26 -14.11 7.89
N ASN A 191 5.64 -15.10 7.28
CA ASN A 191 4.20 -15.17 7.11
C ASN A 191 3.47 -15.97 8.19
N GLU A 192 4.08 -17.01 8.77
CA GLU A 192 3.46 -17.81 9.83
C GLU A 192 4.07 -17.50 11.20
N ASP A 193 5.42 -17.49 11.30
CA ASP A 193 6.10 -17.32 12.58
C ASP A 193 5.98 -15.88 13.12
N TYR A 194 6.01 -14.88 12.23
CA TYR A 194 6.05 -13.45 12.62
C TYR A 194 4.74 -12.73 12.41
N ASP A 195 3.85 -13.26 11.57
CA ASP A 195 2.53 -12.70 11.26
C ASP A 195 2.61 -11.18 10.99
N ILE A 196 3.41 -10.85 9.96
CA ILE A 196 3.72 -9.48 9.60
C ILE A 196 2.51 -8.84 8.92
N GLY A 197 2.11 -7.68 9.43
CA GLY A 197 1.17 -6.78 8.77
C GLY A 197 1.87 -5.90 7.74
N GLU A 198 1.90 -4.59 7.94
CA GLU A 198 2.67 -3.72 7.07
C GLU A 198 4.12 -3.58 7.53
N PHE A 199 5.00 -3.34 6.58
CA PHE A 199 6.43 -3.44 6.79
C PHE A 199 7.21 -2.57 5.80
N HIS A 200 8.46 -2.25 6.17
CA HIS A 200 9.41 -1.59 5.29
C HIS A 200 10.84 -2.09 5.54
N LEU A 201 11.66 -2.14 4.50
CA LEU A 201 13.05 -2.54 4.60
C LEU A 201 13.99 -1.34 4.50
N THR A 202 15.13 -1.44 5.20
CA THR A 202 16.26 -0.54 4.94
C THR A 202 16.75 -0.69 3.49
N ALA A 203 17.37 0.37 2.96
CA ALA A 203 17.84 0.42 1.56
C ALA A 203 18.81 -0.70 1.19
N ASP A 204 19.53 -1.27 2.15
CA ASP A 204 20.41 -2.43 1.96
C ASP A 204 19.68 -3.78 2.01
N GLY A 205 18.37 -3.78 2.29
CA GLY A 205 17.52 -4.95 2.38
C GLY A 205 17.84 -5.88 3.57
N ASN A 206 18.60 -5.40 4.55
CA ASN A 206 19.09 -6.24 5.65
C ASN A 206 18.29 -6.09 6.95
N THR A 207 17.53 -5.02 7.12
CA THR A 207 16.69 -4.81 8.29
C THR A 207 15.26 -4.53 7.86
N MET A 208 14.31 -5.25 8.42
CA MET A 208 12.88 -5.05 8.24
C MET A 208 12.30 -4.43 9.50
N TYR A 209 11.52 -3.38 9.33
CA TYR A 209 10.62 -2.81 10.34
C TYR A 209 9.21 -3.20 9.96
N PHE A 210 8.38 -3.60 10.91
CA PHE A 210 7.01 -4.05 10.64
C PHE A 210 6.13 -3.89 11.87
N HIS A 211 4.84 -3.86 11.66
CA HIS A 211 3.89 -4.10 12.73
C HIS A 211 3.24 -5.47 12.57
N THR A 212 2.72 -5.98 13.65
CA THR A 212 2.05 -7.28 13.65
C THR A 212 0.92 -7.26 14.65
N GLY A 213 -0.17 -7.93 14.32
CA GLY A 213 -1.33 -8.08 15.19
C GLY A 213 -1.22 -9.23 16.19
N ASN A 214 -0.29 -10.15 16.03
CA ASN A 214 -0.40 -11.44 16.71
C ASN A 214 0.78 -11.89 17.59
N LEU A 215 1.98 -11.30 17.58
CA LEU A 215 3.11 -11.79 18.38
C LEU A 215 2.96 -11.64 19.91
N GLY A 216 1.93 -12.23 20.49
CA GLY A 216 1.74 -12.30 21.94
C GLY A 216 1.23 -11.01 22.55
N TYR A 217 0.39 -10.39 21.85
CA TYR A 217 -0.06 -9.05 21.95
C TYR A 217 -1.24 -8.85 22.81
N GLY A 218 -1.16 -7.83 23.52
CA GLY A 218 -2.30 -7.07 23.96
C GLY A 218 -3.05 -6.48 22.75
N GLU A 219 -4.01 -5.65 23.02
CA GLU A 219 -4.93 -5.05 22.04
C GLU A 219 -4.28 -3.98 21.13
N ASN A 220 -2.95 -3.74 21.26
CA ASN A 220 -2.24 -2.64 20.56
C ASN A 220 -1.21 -3.19 19.57
N MET A 221 -1.17 -2.62 18.36
CA MET A 221 -0.06 -2.87 17.44
C MET A 221 1.21 -2.22 17.96
N ASP A 222 2.33 -2.95 17.82
CA ASP A 222 3.67 -2.47 18.14
C ASP A 222 4.56 -2.55 16.91
N LEU A 223 5.58 -1.71 16.85
CA LEU A 223 6.63 -1.80 15.85
C LEU A 223 7.71 -2.79 16.28
N TRP A 224 8.06 -3.66 15.36
CA TRP A 224 9.08 -4.70 15.50
C TRP A 224 10.16 -4.55 14.44
N THR A 225 11.29 -5.14 14.69
CA THR A 225 12.38 -5.20 13.72
C THR A 225 13.02 -6.58 13.72
N THR A 226 13.43 -7.01 12.53
CA THR A 226 14.23 -8.21 12.31
C THR A 226 15.35 -7.92 11.33
N THR A 227 16.45 -8.67 11.41
CA THR A 227 17.61 -8.50 10.53
C THR A 227 17.88 -9.79 9.76
N LYS A 228 18.35 -9.63 8.53
CA LYS A 228 18.73 -10.75 7.67
C LYS A 228 19.95 -11.44 8.23
N ILE A 229 19.88 -12.75 8.33
CA ILE A 229 20.97 -13.64 8.80
C ILE A 229 21.20 -14.75 7.78
N SER A 230 22.25 -15.57 7.99
CA SER A 230 22.44 -16.75 7.15
C SER A 230 21.28 -17.73 7.32
N GLY A 231 20.49 -17.91 6.26
CA GLY A 231 19.37 -18.86 6.23
C GLY A 231 18.00 -18.27 6.60
N GLY A 232 17.84 -16.94 6.68
CA GLY A 232 16.55 -16.30 6.93
C GLY A 232 16.66 -14.99 7.70
N TRP A 233 15.76 -14.79 8.66
CA TRP A 233 15.66 -13.59 9.48
C TRP A 233 15.90 -13.92 10.96
N SER A 234 16.44 -12.96 11.71
CA SER A 234 16.59 -13.09 13.17
C SER A 234 15.24 -13.11 13.86
N GLN A 235 15.18 -13.59 15.10
CA GLN A 235 13.97 -13.41 15.90
C GLN A 235 13.63 -11.91 16.00
N PRO A 236 12.37 -11.53 15.79
CA PRO A 236 11.96 -10.13 15.90
C PRO A 236 12.13 -9.59 17.32
N VAL A 237 12.47 -8.32 17.41
CA VAL A 237 12.52 -7.59 18.66
C VAL A 237 11.68 -6.31 18.52
N LYS A 238 11.02 -5.90 19.60
CA LYS A 238 10.32 -4.62 19.61
C LYS A 238 11.31 -3.49 19.36
N VAL A 239 10.89 -2.51 18.54
CA VAL A 239 11.71 -1.31 18.33
C VAL A 239 11.82 -0.55 19.66
N PRO A 240 13.04 -0.39 20.19
CA PRO A 240 13.22 0.27 21.48
C PRO A 240 12.87 1.75 21.40
N ASP A 241 12.34 2.29 22.48
CA ASP A 241 12.07 3.72 22.70
C ASP A 241 10.98 4.33 21.79
N VAL A 242 10.30 3.51 20.96
CA VAL A 242 9.26 3.96 20.02
C VAL A 242 7.87 3.53 20.49
N ASN A 243 7.72 2.25 20.84
CA ASN A 243 6.43 1.68 21.23
C ASN A 243 5.93 2.24 22.58
N THR A 244 4.61 2.43 22.67
CA THR A 244 3.91 2.93 23.85
C THR A 244 2.80 1.98 24.27
N ASP A 245 1.90 2.41 25.17
CA ASP A 245 0.68 1.68 25.49
C ASP A 245 -0.43 1.89 24.43
N SER A 246 -0.12 2.64 23.37
CA SER A 246 -1.01 2.90 22.23
C SER A 246 -0.61 2.05 21.03
N THR A 247 -1.28 2.26 19.92
CA THR A 247 -1.00 1.60 18.64
C THR A 247 0.09 2.36 17.88
N GLU A 248 1.14 1.67 17.48
CA GLU A 248 2.18 2.14 16.54
C GLU A 248 2.26 1.17 15.36
N GLY A 249 2.03 1.67 14.13
CA GLY A 249 2.03 0.83 12.93
C GLY A 249 2.53 1.54 11.69
N TYR A 250 2.48 0.86 10.55
CA TYR A 250 2.79 1.43 9.23
C TYR A 250 4.18 2.07 9.17
N PRO A 251 5.25 1.29 9.43
CA PRO A 251 6.59 1.84 9.51
C PRO A 251 7.16 2.18 8.13
N PHE A 252 7.86 3.29 8.06
CA PHE A 252 8.74 3.65 6.96
C PHE A 252 10.12 4.02 7.51
N VAL A 253 11.19 3.54 6.90
CA VAL A 253 12.57 3.91 7.23
C VAL A 253 13.19 4.67 6.07
N SER A 254 13.84 5.81 6.37
CA SER A 254 14.50 6.62 5.35
C SER A 254 15.62 5.85 4.65
N GLN A 255 15.96 6.25 3.42
CA GLN A 255 16.97 5.62 2.58
C GLN A 255 18.33 5.46 3.29
N ASP A 256 18.74 6.46 4.07
CA ASP A 256 19.99 6.45 4.81
C ASP A 256 19.88 5.77 6.19
N GLY A 257 18.67 5.29 6.55
CA GLY A 257 18.39 4.65 7.83
C GLY A 257 18.45 5.59 9.03
N SER A 258 18.45 6.91 8.80
CA SER A 258 18.55 7.92 9.86
C SER A 258 17.21 8.30 10.47
N GLU A 259 16.11 8.00 9.83
CA GLU A 259 14.75 8.32 10.27
C GLU A 259 13.84 7.08 10.25
N LEU A 260 13.06 6.90 11.29
CA LEU A 260 11.96 5.96 11.37
C LEU A 260 10.65 6.74 11.50
N TRP A 261 9.74 6.46 10.61
CA TRP A 261 8.41 7.05 10.56
C TRP A 261 7.36 6.00 10.85
N TYR A 262 6.26 6.40 11.47
CA TYR A 262 5.15 5.50 11.75
C TYR A 262 3.84 6.25 11.95
N THR A 263 2.73 5.52 11.92
CA THR A 263 1.38 6.02 12.21
C THR A 263 0.96 5.57 13.59
N GLY A 264 0.31 6.46 14.34
CA GLY A 264 -0.26 6.19 15.65
C GLY A 264 -1.34 7.21 16.02
N PRO A 265 -2.01 7.08 17.17
CA PRO A 265 -2.97 8.08 17.60
C PRO A 265 -2.29 9.40 17.96
N SER A 266 -2.94 10.51 17.62
CA SER A 266 -2.40 11.85 17.92
C SER A 266 -2.15 12.04 19.42
N LYS A 267 -0.95 12.52 19.76
CA LYS A 267 -0.54 12.91 21.13
C LYS A 267 -0.82 14.40 21.41
N LEU A 268 -1.14 15.18 20.37
CA LEU A 268 -1.46 16.61 20.47
C LEU A 268 -2.98 16.88 20.60
N GLY A 269 -3.80 15.82 20.65
CA GLY A 269 -5.24 15.91 20.87
C GLY A 269 -6.06 16.13 19.60
N TYR A 270 -5.49 15.86 18.45
CA TYR A 270 -6.22 15.83 17.17
C TYR A 270 -6.99 14.53 17.01
N THR A 271 -7.92 14.49 16.07
CA THR A 271 -8.76 13.33 15.83
C THR A 271 -8.09 12.36 14.85
N GLY A 272 -8.23 11.06 15.11
CA GLY A 272 -7.74 10.00 14.23
C GLY A 272 -6.22 9.81 14.26
N PRO A 273 -5.68 9.07 13.28
CA PRO A 273 -4.26 8.79 13.18
C PRO A 273 -3.44 10.05 12.89
N ALA A 274 -2.17 9.97 13.28
CA ALA A 274 -1.15 10.97 13.09
C ALA A 274 0.16 10.31 12.68
N ILE A 275 1.01 11.04 11.98
CA ILE A 275 2.33 10.59 11.53
C ILE A 275 3.40 11.09 12.49
N PHE A 276 4.28 10.18 12.90
CA PHE A 276 5.39 10.41 13.81
C PHE A 276 6.73 10.16 13.14
N ARG A 277 7.74 10.92 13.54
CA ARG A 277 9.13 10.76 13.13
C ARG A 277 10.03 10.54 14.35
N CYS A 278 10.93 9.56 14.27
CA CYS A 278 12.04 9.34 15.19
C CYS A 278 13.37 9.53 14.45
N LEU A 279 14.32 10.19 15.05
CA LEU A 279 15.68 10.30 14.52
C LEU A 279 16.58 9.21 15.12
N LYS A 280 17.50 8.69 14.32
CA LYS A 280 18.46 7.66 14.76
C LYS A 280 19.41 8.22 15.80
N ASN A 281 19.53 7.54 16.93
CA ASN A 281 20.44 7.92 18.01
C ASN A 281 21.27 6.71 18.46
N GLY A 282 22.48 6.60 17.93
CA GLY A 282 23.32 5.44 18.16
C GLY A 282 22.68 4.15 17.66
N SER A 283 22.36 3.23 18.57
CA SER A 283 21.65 1.98 18.24
C SER A 283 20.12 2.04 18.44
N GLY A 284 19.61 3.14 18.98
CA GLY A 284 18.19 3.38 19.29
C GLY A 284 17.62 4.54 18.47
N TRP A 285 16.52 5.08 18.96
CA TRP A 285 15.78 6.17 18.36
C TRP A 285 15.53 7.28 19.40
N ASP A 286 15.59 8.52 18.96
CA ASP A 286 15.12 9.64 19.78
C ASP A 286 13.61 9.56 20.01
N PRO A 287 13.08 10.21 21.04
CA PRO A 287 11.64 10.29 21.25
C PRO A 287 10.90 10.78 20.00
N ALA A 288 9.79 10.11 19.69
CA ALA A 288 8.99 10.41 18.51
C ALA A 288 8.37 11.81 18.56
N VAL A 289 8.42 12.51 17.44
CA VAL A 289 7.80 13.82 17.23
C VAL A 289 6.60 13.63 16.30
N GLU A 290 5.42 14.11 16.69
CA GLU A 290 4.24 14.16 15.85
C GLU A 290 4.45 15.22 14.76
N VAL A 291 4.39 14.80 13.49
CA VAL A 291 4.66 15.65 12.32
C VAL A 291 3.39 16.12 11.67
N LEU A 292 2.43 15.21 11.51
CA LEU A 292 1.13 15.47 10.88
C LEU A 292 0.03 14.83 11.69
N SER A 293 -1.09 15.50 11.82
CA SER A 293 -2.29 15.03 12.53
C SER A 293 -3.55 15.13 11.68
N ASN A 294 -4.68 14.67 12.23
CA ASN A 294 -6.00 14.65 11.60
C ASN A 294 -6.11 13.65 10.44
N PHE A 295 -6.24 12.37 10.76
CA PHE A 295 -6.46 11.30 9.77
C PHE A 295 -5.37 11.25 8.69
N ALA A 296 -4.13 11.51 9.08
CA ALA A 296 -2.93 11.34 8.26
C ALA A 296 -2.21 10.05 8.68
N GLY A 297 -1.81 9.24 7.72
CA GLY A 297 -1.12 7.97 7.97
C GLY A 297 -0.24 7.51 6.81
N GLU A 298 0.43 6.38 7.00
CA GLU A 298 1.11 5.62 5.95
C GLU A 298 2.02 6.47 5.08
N CYS A 299 3.08 7.02 5.66
CA CYS A 299 3.92 7.98 4.95
C CYS A 299 5.12 7.32 4.28
N THR A 300 5.59 7.97 3.22
CA THR A 300 6.82 7.67 2.49
C THR A 300 7.54 8.95 2.09
N LEU A 301 8.84 8.89 1.86
CA LEU A 301 9.65 10.04 1.46
C LEU A 301 10.50 9.72 0.24
N ASP A 302 10.65 10.70 -0.66
CA ASP A 302 11.67 10.67 -1.70
C ASP A 302 13.04 11.16 -1.17
N SER A 303 14.08 11.11 -2.01
CA SER A 303 15.43 11.54 -1.65
C SER A 303 15.58 13.06 -1.45
N GLU A 304 14.61 13.85 -1.90
CA GLU A 304 14.55 15.28 -1.66
C GLU A 304 13.94 15.59 -0.29
N GLY A 305 13.34 14.58 0.39
CA GLY A 305 12.68 14.68 1.67
C GLY A 305 11.23 15.15 1.57
N ASN A 306 10.64 15.15 0.37
CA ASN A 306 9.21 15.39 0.22
C ASN A 306 8.44 14.26 0.89
N LEU A 307 7.47 14.62 1.72
CA LEU A 307 6.67 13.69 2.52
C LEU A 307 5.34 13.43 1.82
N TYR A 308 5.12 12.18 1.41
CA TYR A 308 3.86 11.71 0.83
C TYR A 308 3.14 10.87 1.88
N PHE A 309 1.81 10.99 1.96
CA PHE A 309 1.02 10.29 2.96
C PHE A 309 -0.44 10.19 2.53
N VAL A 310 -1.19 9.24 3.09
CA VAL A 310 -2.64 9.20 2.91
C VAL A 310 -3.34 10.11 3.90
N HIS A 311 -4.36 10.81 3.42
CA HIS A 311 -5.31 11.54 4.24
C HIS A 311 -6.73 11.03 3.98
N HIS A 312 -7.38 10.58 5.06
CA HIS A 312 -8.73 10.04 5.00
C HIS A 312 -9.76 11.13 5.30
N TYR A 313 -10.70 11.31 4.39
CA TYR A 313 -11.81 12.24 4.58
C TYR A 313 -12.95 11.58 5.33
N TYR A 314 -13.37 12.20 6.42
CA TYR A 314 -14.47 11.72 7.24
C TYR A 314 -15.62 12.73 7.31
N ALA A 315 -16.85 12.22 7.41
CA ALA A 315 -17.99 13.02 7.80
C ALA A 315 -17.93 13.33 9.31
N ALA A 316 -18.75 14.28 9.77
CA ALA A 316 -18.83 14.65 11.19
C ALA A 316 -19.26 13.49 12.13
N ASN A 317 -19.86 12.45 11.59
CA ASN A 317 -20.23 11.22 12.31
C ASN A 317 -19.18 10.12 12.19
N PHE A 318 -17.96 10.45 11.71
CA PHE A 318 -16.85 9.53 11.47
C PHE A 318 -17.12 8.42 10.44
N THR A 319 -18.04 8.63 9.51
CA THR A 319 -18.14 7.77 8.32
C THR A 319 -17.06 8.18 7.34
N MET A 320 -16.22 7.24 6.90
CA MET A 320 -15.22 7.43 5.88
C MET A 320 -15.89 7.75 4.55
N LEU A 321 -15.41 8.75 3.86
CA LEU A 321 -15.99 9.27 2.62
C LEU A 321 -15.09 8.97 1.41
N GLU A 322 -13.78 9.13 1.57
CA GLU A 322 -12.76 9.04 0.53
C GLU A 322 -11.38 9.04 1.19
N ALA A 323 -10.35 8.65 0.46
CA ALA A 323 -8.96 8.82 0.83
C ALA A 323 -8.18 9.40 -0.35
N ASP A 324 -7.28 10.34 -0.05
CA ASP A 324 -6.37 10.96 -1.03
C ASP A 324 -4.93 10.88 -0.56
N ILE A 325 -4.04 10.76 -1.51
CA ILE A 325 -2.63 10.94 -1.24
C ILE A 325 -2.30 12.44 -1.27
N TYR A 326 -1.62 12.89 -0.22
CA TYR A 326 -1.12 14.24 -0.06
C TYR A 326 0.40 14.27 -0.17
N VAL A 327 0.92 15.43 -0.50
CA VAL A 327 2.36 15.72 -0.46
C VAL A 327 2.62 17.00 0.32
N ALA A 328 3.61 16.95 1.22
CA ALA A 328 4.22 18.12 1.84
C ALA A 328 5.64 18.25 1.29
N TYR A 329 5.89 19.32 0.52
CA TYR A 329 7.20 19.54 -0.09
C TYR A 329 8.21 20.04 0.95
N HIS A 330 9.38 19.42 0.98
CA HIS A 330 10.44 19.79 1.89
C HIS A 330 11.03 21.17 1.52
N LYS A 331 11.13 22.07 2.50
CA LYS A 331 11.77 23.39 2.32
C LYS A 331 13.26 23.23 2.19
N SER A 332 13.82 23.55 1.03
CA SER A 332 15.26 23.49 0.78
C SER A 332 16.00 24.45 1.74
N GLY A 333 16.78 23.89 2.65
CA GLY A 333 17.60 24.63 3.61
C GLY A 333 17.32 24.33 5.09
N SER A 334 16.29 23.55 5.44
CA SER A 334 15.90 23.27 6.83
C SER A 334 16.60 22.06 7.48
N ARG A 335 17.48 21.36 6.81
CA ARG A 335 18.18 20.16 7.33
C ARG A 335 19.17 20.42 8.48
N SER A 336 18.85 21.31 9.44
CA SER A 336 19.64 21.40 10.69
C SER A 336 18.88 22.09 11.83
N ALA A 337 17.94 21.42 12.47
CA ALA A 337 17.60 21.75 13.84
C ALA A 337 17.64 20.47 14.66
N SER A 338 18.65 20.37 15.51
CA SER A 338 18.79 19.27 16.47
C SER A 338 17.62 19.27 17.46
N ALA A 339 17.19 18.09 17.89
CA ALA A 339 16.09 17.83 18.83
C ALA A 339 16.16 18.60 20.19
N SER A 340 17.16 19.46 20.40
CA SER A 340 17.36 20.18 21.65
C SER A 340 16.54 21.48 21.82
N GLU A 341 15.82 21.94 20.79
CA GLU A 341 15.10 23.23 20.85
C GLU A 341 13.59 23.13 21.07
N MET A 342 13.00 21.93 21.10
CA MET A 342 11.53 21.77 21.16
C MET A 342 10.95 21.42 22.54
N ALA A 343 11.69 21.68 23.63
CA ALA A 343 11.17 21.52 25.00
C ALA A 343 10.66 22.85 25.58
N GLY A 344 9.70 23.49 24.96
CA GLY A 344 9.13 24.72 25.50
C GLY A 344 7.77 25.07 24.90
N GLY A 345 6.71 24.44 25.41
CA GLY A 345 5.36 24.81 25.06
C GLY A 345 4.64 25.54 26.16
N PRO A 346 3.55 26.27 25.91
CA PRO A 346 2.52 26.35 26.94
C PRO A 346 1.10 26.15 26.45
N GLY A 347 0.29 25.54 27.32
CA GLY A 347 -1.11 25.97 27.50
C GLY A 347 -2.20 25.03 27.04
N THR A 348 -2.61 24.22 27.97
CA THR A 348 -3.81 23.39 28.05
C THR A 348 -5.12 24.08 27.67
N SER A 349 -5.88 23.44 26.79
CA SER A 349 -7.35 23.43 26.86
C SER A 349 -7.84 22.01 26.67
N ALA A 350 -8.34 21.43 27.73
CA ALA A 350 -8.90 20.10 27.76
C ALA A 350 -10.20 20.05 26.95
N LEU A 351 -10.24 19.24 25.91
CA LEU A 351 -11.47 18.77 25.29
C LEU A 351 -11.65 17.30 25.58
N VAL A 352 -12.84 16.95 26.00
CA VAL A 352 -13.25 15.61 26.42
C VAL A 352 -13.16 14.66 25.22
N ILE A 353 -12.34 13.63 25.34
CA ILE A 353 -12.18 12.55 24.36
C ILE A 353 -13.37 11.58 24.51
N ASN A 354 -14.03 11.31 23.40
CA ASN A 354 -14.99 10.22 23.30
C ASN A 354 -14.23 9.01 22.74
N GLU A 355 -14.18 7.91 23.47
CA GLU A 355 -13.36 6.71 23.20
C GLU A 355 -13.86 5.81 22.04
N ASP A 356 -14.80 6.25 21.23
CA ASP A 356 -15.36 5.48 20.11
C ASP A 356 -14.91 6.01 18.75
N ALA A 357 -13.62 6.00 18.46
CA ALA A 357 -13.14 6.18 17.07
C ALA A 357 -13.04 4.79 16.42
N PRO A 358 -13.61 4.58 15.21
CA PRO A 358 -13.48 3.31 14.51
C PRO A 358 -12.02 3.07 14.08
N GLU A 359 -11.56 1.85 14.33
CA GLU A 359 -10.29 1.32 13.85
C GLU A 359 -10.12 1.51 12.35
N LEU A 360 -8.91 1.83 11.92
CA LEU A 360 -8.52 1.81 10.51
C LEU A 360 -8.79 0.41 9.95
N LEU A 361 -9.70 0.33 9.00
CA LEU A 361 -10.07 -0.89 8.32
C LEU A 361 -9.13 -1.17 7.14
N ILE A 362 -7.99 -1.77 7.41
CA ILE A 362 -7.61 -2.94 6.61
C ILE A 362 -8.23 -4.09 7.37
N ALA A 363 -9.22 -4.76 6.75
CA ALA A 363 -10.09 -5.70 7.39
C ALA A 363 -9.32 -6.85 8.03
N SER A 364 -9.10 -6.79 9.34
CA SER A 364 -9.01 -8.02 10.10
C SER A 364 -10.43 -8.50 10.34
N SER A 365 -10.84 -9.53 9.60
CA SER A 365 -12.07 -10.26 9.84
C SER A 365 -11.96 -11.05 11.16
N GLN A 366 -12.00 -10.37 12.29
CA GLN A 366 -12.20 -11.02 13.58
C GLN A 366 -13.51 -10.60 14.21
N GLU A 367 -14.58 -11.18 13.69
CA GLU A 367 -15.73 -11.54 14.52
C GLU A 367 -16.34 -12.83 13.98
N ARG A 368 -15.96 -13.97 14.55
CA ARG A 368 -16.84 -15.05 15.03
C ARG A 368 -16.08 -16.32 15.39
N ARG A 369 -15.76 -16.48 16.66
CA ARG A 369 -16.15 -17.70 17.42
C ARG A 369 -16.02 -17.46 18.93
#